data_1c0c1365d45b40ec18e387429ea6436b
#
_entry.id   1c0c1365d45b40ec18e387429ea6436b
#
_cell.length_a   1.000
_cell.length_b   1.000
_cell.length_c   1.000
_cell.angle_alpha   90.00
_cell.angle_beta   90.00
_cell.angle_gamma   90.00
#
_symmetry.space_group_name_H-M   'P 1'
#
loop_
_entity.id
_entity.type
_entity.pdbx_description
1 polymer ?
#
loop_
_entity_poly.entity_id
_entity_poly.type
_entity_poly.pdbx_seq_one_letter_code
_entity_poly.pdbx_strand_id
1 'polypeptide(L)'
;NPADVYFENLDDDTPGVTVAPDTTQQRVYVFEAGGQGEFTHVLDSAPDGDVVIDITSSDTGDATVTPGRFTFTALNWNVAQTAIVQAVQEGGKKDSNVEMNATINVGLTTDTTGYAGITIERVRYKVIDDDRTEIFVDPSTDEDLRLETSENIDSATFKVILTQAPAGDVTMTFEIVDADGNPTDEAILSTTTLTFTTENWLAPQIVTVTGVD
;
A
#
# COMPACT_ATOMS: atom_id res chain seq x y z
N ASN A 1 31.26 -16.11 53.31
CA ASN A 1 30.75 -15.07 52.39
C ASN A 1 29.88 -15.79 51.41
N PRO A 2 28.57 -15.49 51.31
CA PRO A 2 27.77 -16.02 50.22
C PRO A 2 28.35 -15.50 48.88
N ALA A 3 28.43 -16.38 47.93
CA ALA A 3 28.86 -15.99 46.59
C ALA A 3 27.91 -14.96 46.01
N ASP A 4 28.46 -13.89 45.45
CA ASP A 4 27.64 -12.90 44.76
C ASP A 4 26.95 -13.55 43.55
N VAL A 5 25.68 -13.28 43.39
CA VAL A 5 24.90 -13.75 42.25
C VAL A 5 24.81 -12.60 41.25
N TYR A 6 25.38 -12.82 40.08
CA TYR A 6 25.29 -11.88 38.97
C TYR A 6 24.12 -12.26 38.09
N PHE A 7 23.30 -11.30 37.77
CA PHE A 7 22.26 -11.44 36.74
C PHE A 7 22.68 -10.61 35.55
N GLU A 8 22.71 -11.21 34.40
CA GLU A 8 22.81 -10.53 33.11
C GLU A 8 21.47 -10.67 32.43
N ASN A 9 20.86 -9.54 32.09
CA ASN A 9 19.70 -9.53 31.23
C ASN A 9 20.22 -9.41 29.81
N LEU A 10 20.04 -10.46 29.02
CA LEU A 10 20.40 -10.44 27.60
C LEU A 10 19.30 -9.69 26.85
N ASP A 11 19.71 -8.70 26.10
CA ASP A 11 18.86 -8.01 25.15
C ASP A 11 18.63 -8.94 23.96
N ASP A 12 17.40 -9.32 23.72
CA ASP A 12 16.97 -10.16 22.60
C ASP A 12 16.15 -9.37 21.55
N ASP A 13 16.02 -8.06 21.73
CA ASP A 13 15.37 -7.17 20.78
C ASP A 13 16.23 -6.98 19.53
N THR A 14 15.62 -7.12 18.37
CA THR A 14 16.29 -6.90 17.09
C THR A 14 15.82 -5.57 16.50
N PRO A 15 16.75 -4.61 16.28
CA PRO A 15 16.39 -3.36 15.62
C PRO A 15 15.84 -3.60 14.22
N GLY A 16 14.71 -2.96 13.91
CA GLY A 16 14.04 -3.04 12.63
C GLY A 16 13.01 -1.92 12.49
N VAL A 17 12.46 -1.77 11.28
CA VAL A 17 11.40 -0.82 10.99
C VAL A 17 10.29 -1.54 10.26
N THR A 18 9.14 -1.61 10.91
CA THR A 18 7.92 -2.13 10.30
C THR A 18 7.23 -1.03 9.49
N VAL A 19 6.87 -1.36 8.26
CA VAL A 19 6.19 -0.48 7.30
C VAL A 19 4.81 -1.03 7.00
N ALA A 20 3.80 -0.18 7.01
CA ALA A 20 2.44 -0.57 6.62
C ALA A 20 1.80 0.50 5.72
N PRO A 21 1.05 0.11 4.66
CA PRO A 21 0.83 -1.27 4.23
C PRO A 21 2.09 -1.90 3.63
N ASP A 22 2.17 -3.23 3.69
CA ASP A 22 3.19 -3.98 2.95
C ASP A 22 2.84 -3.96 1.46
N THR A 23 3.57 -3.14 0.69
CA THR A 23 3.34 -2.99 -0.75
C THR A 23 4.15 -3.97 -1.60
N THR A 24 4.85 -4.93 -0.99
CA THR A 24 5.51 -6.03 -1.71
C THR A 24 4.47 -7.02 -2.24
N GLN A 25 3.34 -7.14 -1.54
CA GLN A 25 2.24 -8.07 -1.85
C GLN A 25 0.97 -7.35 -2.36
N GLN A 26 0.87 -6.05 -2.16
CA GLN A 26 -0.33 -5.27 -2.48
C GLN A 26 0.04 -3.94 -3.13
N ARG A 27 -0.63 -3.59 -4.23
CA ARG A 27 -0.50 -2.25 -4.81
C ARG A 27 -1.38 -1.26 -4.07
N VAL A 28 -0.84 -0.10 -3.81
CA VAL A 28 -1.59 1.05 -3.30
C VAL A 28 -1.71 2.08 -4.41
N TYR A 29 -2.90 2.65 -4.56
CA TYR A 29 -3.21 3.59 -5.63
C TYR A 29 -3.43 4.98 -5.04
N VAL A 30 -2.98 6.00 -5.77
CA VAL A 30 -3.34 7.39 -5.55
C VAL A 30 -3.82 7.97 -6.88
N PHE A 31 -4.85 8.79 -6.83
CA PHE A 31 -5.49 9.34 -8.02
C PHE A 31 -5.19 10.83 -8.11
N GLU A 32 -4.87 11.31 -9.29
CA GLU A 32 -4.64 12.74 -9.55
C GLU A 32 -5.89 13.56 -9.25
N ALA A 33 -7.08 13.00 -9.46
CA ALA A 33 -8.37 13.60 -9.09
C ALA A 33 -8.56 13.95 -7.60
N GLY A 34 -7.52 13.83 -6.76
CA GLY A 34 -7.53 14.22 -5.35
C GLY A 34 -7.48 13.07 -4.35
N GLY A 35 -7.13 11.86 -4.80
CA GLY A 35 -6.89 10.73 -3.91
C GLY A 35 -5.62 10.93 -3.07
N GLN A 36 -5.64 10.47 -1.83
CA GLN A 36 -4.48 10.41 -0.95
C GLN A 36 -4.20 8.95 -0.59
N GLY A 37 -2.91 8.62 -0.54
CA GLY A 37 -2.42 7.40 0.06
C GLY A 37 -1.78 7.71 1.41
N GLU A 38 -1.67 6.71 2.26
CA GLU A 38 -0.93 6.85 3.51
C GLU A 38 -0.12 5.59 3.78
N PHE A 39 0.97 5.76 4.51
CA PHE A 39 1.76 4.67 5.04
C PHE A 39 2.33 5.05 6.40
N THR A 40 2.71 4.04 7.16
CA THR A 40 3.25 4.23 8.49
C THR A 40 4.60 3.55 8.65
N HIS A 41 5.43 4.12 9.53
CA HIS A 41 6.61 3.47 10.06
C HIS A 41 6.51 3.36 11.57
N VAL A 42 7.03 2.29 12.13
CA VAL A 42 7.19 2.06 13.56
C VAL A 42 8.51 1.30 13.77
N LEU A 43 9.24 1.60 14.83
CA LEU A 43 10.43 0.83 15.16
C LEU A 43 10.05 -0.48 15.87
N ASP A 44 10.84 -1.52 15.65
CA ASP A 44 10.59 -2.85 16.22
C ASP A 44 11.20 -3.02 17.61
N SER A 45 12.16 -2.18 17.99
CA SER A 45 12.77 -2.12 19.32
C SER A 45 13.06 -0.71 19.78
N ALA A 46 13.26 -0.51 21.10
CA ALA A 46 13.60 0.78 21.66
C ALA A 46 15.02 1.22 21.24
N PRO A 47 15.20 2.41 20.67
CA PRO A 47 16.52 2.89 20.31
C PRO A 47 17.26 3.50 21.51
N ASP A 48 18.58 3.39 21.53
CA ASP A 48 19.46 4.05 22.53
C ASP A 48 19.59 5.57 22.33
N GLY A 49 19.11 6.08 21.19
CA GLY A 49 19.12 7.50 20.84
C GLY A 49 18.05 7.78 19.78
N ASP A 50 17.89 9.03 19.39
CA ASP A 50 16.89 9.42 18.42
C ASP A 50 17.20 8.81 17.03
N VAL A 51 16.22 8.11 16.45
CA VAL A 51 16.27 7.58 15.10
C VAL A 51 15.48 8.49 14.19
N VAL A 52 16.16 9.08 13.21
CA VAL A 52 15.54 9.96 12.21
C VAL A 52 15.41 9.19 10.88
N ILE A 53 14.20 9.15 10.35
CA ILE A 53 13.91 8.55 9.05
C ILE A 53 13.52 9.66 8.09
N ASP A 54 14.34 9.88 7.06
CA ASP A 54 14.01 10.78 5.95
C ASP A 54 13.23 10.02 4.87
N ILE A 55 12.16 10.62 4.39
CA ILE A 55 11.25 10.02 3.41
C ILE A 55 11.22 10.91 2.17
N THR A 56 11.39 10.30 1.01
CA THR A 56 11.43 11.00 -0.27
C THR A 56 10.63 10.24 -1.33
N SER A 57 9.93 10.97 -2.19
CA SER A 57 9.35 10.40 -3.41
C SER A 57 10.43 10.17 -4.46
N SER A 58 10.33 9.08 -5.21
CA SER A 58 11.19 8.82 -6.38
C SER A 58 10.89 9.77 -7.55
N ASP A 59 9.65 10.28 -7.61
CA ASP A 59 9.24 11.29 -8.57
C ASP A 59 8.26 12.28 -7.92
N THR A 60 8.76 13.47 -7.61
CA THR A 60 7.96 14.54 -7.01
C THR A 60 7.06 15.26 -8.01
N GLY A 61 7.25 15.01 -9.30
CA GLY A 61 6.34 15.46 -10.35
C GLY A 61 5.04 14.66 -10.38
N ASP A 62 5.09 13.38 -10.00
CA ASP A 62 3.92 12.50 -10.01
C ASP A 62 3.27 12.37 -8.63
N ALA A 63 4.09 12.30 -7.56
CA ALA A 63 3.56 12.27 -6.20
C ALA A 63 4.51 12.87 -5.17
N THR A 64 3.94 13.51 -4.16
CA THR A 64 4.67 14.08 -3.01
C THR A 64 4.33 13.34 -1.73
N VAL A 65 5.19 13.46 -0.70
CA VAL A 65 5.00 12.85 0.61
C VAL A 65 5.13 13.87 1.74
N THR A 66 4.25 13.79 2.73
CA THR A 66 4.26 14.70 3.89
C THR A 66 3.82 13.95 5.17
N PRO A 67 4.58 14.05 6.29
CA PRO A 67 5.88 14.72 6.39
C PRO A 67 6.99 13.92 5.69
N GLY A 68 8.03 14.63 5.24
CA GLY A 68 9.22 14.02 4.65
C GLY A 68 10.23 13.50 5.70
N ARG A 69 9.86 13.48 6.98
CA ARG A 69 10.74 13.06 8.08
C ARG A 69 9.96 12.58 9.29
N PHE A 70 10.40 11.46 9.86
CA PHE A 70 9.98 10.98 11.17
C PHE A 70 11.13 11.04 12.16
N THR A 71 10.81 11.23 13.44
CA THR A 71 11.76 11.12 14.54
C THR A 71 11.19 10.20 15.61
N PHE A 72 11.90 9.11 15.85
CA PHE A 72 11.59 8.15 16.90
C PHE A 72 12.57 8.30 18.04
N THR A 73 12.07 8.25 19.25
CA THR A 73 12.83 8.37 20.50
C THR A 73 12.52 7.15 21.37
N ALA A 74 13.24 6.99 22.46
CA ALA A 74 12.95 5.96 23.45
C ALA A 74 11.50 6.03 24.04
N LEU A 75 10.79 7.17 23.86
CA LEU A 75 9.44 7.38 24.39
C LEU A 75 8.33 7.12 23.37
N ASN A 76 8.63 7.12 22.07
CA ASN A 76 7.62 6.99 21.00
C ASN A 76 7.97 5.96 19.92
N TRP A 77 9.03 5.19 20.09
CA TRP A 77 9.51 4.23 19.10
C TRP A 77 8.45 3.22 18.64
N ASN A 78 7.57 2.80 19.54
CA ASN A 78 6.49 1.83 19.32
C ASN A 78 5.16 2.48 18.90
N VAL A 79 5.17 3.77 18.59
CA VAL A 79 3.99 4.49 18.08
C VAL A 79 4.18 4.73 16.61
N ALA A 80 3.30 4.15 15.78
CA ALA A 80 3.36 4.33 14.34
C ALA A 80 3.22 5.81 13.96
N GLN A 81 4.12 6.30 13.11
CA GLN A 81 4.05 7.63 12.52
C GLN A 81 3.60 7.54 11.07
N THR A 82 2.64 8.37 10.69
CA THR A 82 1.96 8.32 9.38
C THR A 82 2.49 9.41 8.45
N ALA A 83 2.79 9.02 7.21
CA ALA A 83 3.00 9.94 6.10
C ALA A 83 1.86 9.84 5.09
N ILE A 84 1.50 10.97 4.50
CA ILE A 84 0.48 11.10 3.47
C ILE A 84 1.18 11.26 2.13
N VAL A 85 0.76 10.48 1.16
CA VAL A 85 1.18 10.57 -0.23
C VAL A 85 0.07 11.25 -1.02
N GLN A 86 0.44 12.30 -1.74
CA GLN A 86 -0.48 13.08 -2.56
C GLN A 86 -0.02 13.01 -4.01
N ALA A 87 -0.89 12.52 -4.91
CA ALA A 87 -0.66 12.62 -6.35
C ALA A 87 -0.62 14.09 -6.78
N VAL A 88 0.21 14.38 -7.76
CA VAL A 88 0.36 15.71 -8.36
C VAL A 88 -0.41 15.71 -9.66
N GLN A 89 -1.35 16.68 -9.79
CA GLN A 89 -2.12 16.85 -11.01
C GLN A 89 -1.22 17.32 -12.16
N GLU A 90 -1.13 16.53 -13.20
CA GLU A 90 -0.39 16.83 -14.40
C GLU A 90 -1.26 16.68 -15.65
N GLY A 91 -1.27 17.65 -16.55
CA GLY A 91 -2.06 17.55 -17.77
C GLY A 91 -1.44 16.58 -18.80
N GLY A 92 -2.18 15.57 -19.19
CA GLY A 92 -1.89 14.72 -20.35
C GLY A 92 -0.82 13.66 -20.17
N LYS A 93 -0.47 13.30 -18.97
CA LYS A 93 0.43 12.18 -18.66
C LYS A 93 -0.34 10.86 -18.47
N LYS A 94 0.43 9.79 -18.41
CA LYS A 94 -0.07 8.42 -18.19
C LYS A 94 0.15 8.03 -16.74
N ASP A 95 -0.59 7.03 -16.29
CA ASP A 95 -0.32 6.34 -15.04
C ASP A 95 1.16 6.08 -14.80
N SER A 96 1.64 6.39 -13.63
CA SER A 96 3.04 6.19 -13.23
C SER A 96 3.18 5.32 -11.99
N ASN A 97 4.37 4.75 -11.81
CA ASN A 97 4.74 4.05 -10.59
C ASN A 97 5.71 4.91 -9.79
N VAL A 98 5.37 5.23 -8.57
CA VAL A 98 6.18 6.05 -7.68
C VAL A 98 6.54 5.26 -6.43
N GLU A 99 7.82 5.34 -6.02
CA GLU A 99 8.31 4.72 -4.80
C GLU A 99 8.58 5.77 -3.72
N MET A 100 8.07 5.52 -2.52
CA MET A 100 8.45 6.28 -1.33
C MET A 100 9.65 5.61 -0.70
N ASN A 101 10.80 6.26 -0.80
CA ASN A 101 12.06 5.77 -0.25
C ASN A 101 12.23 6.30 1.17
N ALA A 102 12.51 5.42 2.12
CA ALA A 102 12.84 5.78 3.48
C ALA A 102 14.31 5.47 3.77
N THR A 103 15.00 6.38 4.40
CA THR A 103 16.42 6.24 4.75
C THR A 103 16.62 6.66 6.20
N ILE A 104 17.29 5.82 6.98
CA ILE A 104 17.70 6.19 8.33
C ILE A 104 18.88 7.15 8.24
N ASN A 105 18.68 8.34 8.77
CA ASN A 105 19.70 9.35 8.85
C ASN A 105 20.43 9.21 10.20
N VAL A 106 21.51 8.46 10.22
CA VAL A 106 22.41 8.42 11.37
C VAL A 106 23.29 9.66 11.31
N GLY A 107 23.16 10.56 12.28
CA GLY A 107 24.02 11.73 12.39
C GLY A 107 25.52 11.35 12.30
N LEU A 108 26.37 12.30 11.92
CA LEU A 108 27.82 12.13 11.62
C LEU A 108 28.67 11.58 12.76
N THR A 109 28.11 11.17 13.87
CA THR A 109 28.86 10.60 15.02
C THR A 109 28.38 9.20 15.29
N THR A 110 29.27 8.27 15.54
CA THR A 110 29.09 6.86 15.91
C THR A 110 27.66 6.49 16.27
N ASP A 111 27.03 5.69 15.42
CA ASP A 111 25.66 5.22 15.67
C ASP A 111 25.57 4.53 17.04
N THR A 112 24.92 5.19 17.96
CA THR A 112 24.59 4.63 19.28
C THR A 112 23.16 4.13 19.33
N THR A 113 22.41 4.23 18.21
CA THR A 113 20.97 3.89 18.18
C THR A 113 20.71 2.41 17.94
N GLY A 114 21.71 1.66 17.46
CA GLY A 114 21.52 0.27 17.00
C GLY A 114 20.85 0.16 15.62
N TYR A 115 20.49 1.28 14.99
CA TYR A 115 19.72 1.32 13.73
C TYR A 115 20.57 1.60 12.49
N ALA A 116 21.92 1.76 12.62
CA ALA A 116 22.78 1.95 11.47
C ALA A 116 22.73 0.77 10.49
N GLY A 117 22.59 1.10 9.22
CA GLY A 117 22.63 0.09 8.15
C GLY A 117 21.35 -0.74 8.00
N ILE A 118 20.31 -0.45 8.76
CA ILE A 118 19.00 -1.10 8.55
C ILE A 118 18.39 -0.57 7.25
N THR A 119 17.98 -1.48 6.40
CA THR A 119 17.26 -1.18 5.16
C THR A 119 15.76 -1.15 5.44
N ILE A 120 15.11 -0.06 5.08
CA ILE A 120 13.65 0.08 5.19
C ILE A 120 13.03 -0.30 3.86
N GLU A 121 11.96 -1.10 3.91
CA GLU A 121 11.18 -1.45 2.73
C GLU A 121 10.54 -0.20 2.11
N ARG A 122 10.57 -0.15 0.77
CA ARG A 122 9.96 0.92 0.01
C ARG A 122 8.45 0.73 -0.06
N VAL A 123 7.73 1.82 0.05
CA VAL A 123 6.28 1.82 -0.22
C VAL A 123 6.06 2.21 -1.68
N ARG A 124 5.33 1.36 -2.41
CA ARG A 124 5.07 1.53 -3.84
C ARG A 124 3.65 2.01 -4.06
N TYR A 125 3.52 3.08 -4.80
CA TYR A 125 2.24 3.62 -5.24
C TYR A 125 2.15 3.58 -6.75
N LYS A 126 0.96 3.31 -7.26
CA LYS A 126 0.60 3.60 -8.64
C LYS A 126 -0.23 4.88 -8.64
N VAL A 127 0.25 5.89 -9.35
CA VAL A 127 -0.48 7.12 -9.61
C VAL A 127 -1.37 6.87 -10.81
N ILE A 128 -2.66 7.12 -10.67
CA ILE A 128 -3.67 6.96 -11.71
C ILE A 128 -4.01 8.32 -12.27
N ASP A 129 -3.75 8.46 -13.58
CA ASP A 129 -4.06 9.64 -14.37
C ASP A 129 -5.57 9.79 -14.54
N ASP A 130 -6.11 10.97 -14.28
CA ASP A 130 -7.52 11.30 -14.46
C ASP A 130 -7.82 12.11 -15.73
N ASP A 131 -6.83 12.38 -16.56
CA ASP A 131 -7.01 13.04 -17.85
C ASP A 131 -7.65 12.15 -18.91
N ARG A 132 -7.81 10.84 -18.62
CA ARG A 132 -8.47 9.85 -19.47
C ARG A 132 -9.64 9.20 -18.76
N THR A 133 -10.74 9.08 -19.49
CA THR A 133 -11.88 8.30 -19.01
C THR A 133 -11.62 6.82 -19.21
N GLU A 134 -11.25 6.13 -18.16
CA GLU A 134 -10.97 4.69 -18.18
C GLU A 134 -11.65 3.98 -17.03
N ILE A 135 -11.85 2.68 -17.18
CA ILE A 135 -12.23 1.78 -16.11
C ILE A 135 -10.96 1.08 -15.64
N PHE A 136 -10.59 1.34 -14.40
CA PHE A 136 -9.45 0.70 -13.80
C PHE A 136 -9.88 -0.52 -13.02
N VAL A 137 -9.28 -1.68 -13.33
CA VAL A 137 -9.52 -2.95 -12.63
C VAL A 137 -8.20 -3.38 -11.98
N ASP A 138 -8.23 -3.56 -10.68
CA ASP A 138 -7.08 -4.03 -9.90
C ASP A 138 -7.35 -5.42 -9.34
N PRO A 139 -6.70 -6.45 -9.83
CA PRO A 139 -6.61 -7.72 -9.16
C PRO A 139 -5.66 -7.58 -7.96
N SER A 140 -6.08 -7.96 -6.79
CA SER A 140 -5.39 -7.73 -5.53
C SER A 140 -4.00 -8.37 -5.38
N THR A 141 -3.52 -9.18 -6.33
CA THR A 141 -2.34 -10.03 -6.10
C THR A 141 -1.37 -10.25 -7.28
N ASP A 142 -1.64 -9.82 -8.53
CA ASP A 142 -0.74 -10.14 -9.63
C ASP A 142 -0.64 -9.05 -10.71
N GLU A 143 0.59 -8.87 -11.26
CA GLU A 143 0.87 -7.95 -12.35
C GLU A 143 0.19 -8.36 -13.66
N ASP A 144 -0.16 -9.62 -13.82
CA ASP A 144 -0.76 -10.19 -15.03
C ASP A 144 -2.30 -10.19 -15.04
N LEU A 145 -2.97 -9.50 -14.11
CA LEU A 145 -4.43 -9.46 -13.97
C LEU A 145 -5.07 -10.86 -13.82
N ARG A 146 -4.30 -11.80 -13.30
CA ARG A 146 -4.76 -13.17 -13.13
C ARG A 146 -5.07 -13.44 -11.67
N LEU A 147 -6.33 -13.61 -11.36
CA LEU A 147 -6.80 -14.12 -10.07
C LEU A 147 -7.06 -15.61 -10.20
N GLU A 148 -6.67 -16.36 -9.19
CA GLU A 148 -6.92 -17.79 -9.13
C GLU A 148 -7.84 -18.09 -7.94
N THR A 149 -8.82 -18.94 -8.18
CA THR A 149 -9.65 -19.57 -7.16
C THR A 149 -9.63 -21.07 -7.40
N SER A 150 -9.96 -21.85 -6.40
CA SER A 150 -10.06 -23.30 -6.52
C SER A 150 -11.46 -23.77 -6.11
N GLU A 151 -11.79 -25.00 -6.45
CA GLU A 151 -13.03 -25.68 -6.04
C GLU A 151 -13.14 -25.86 -4.50
N ASN A 152 -12.09 -25.54 -3.74
CA ASN A 152 -12.09 -25.61 -2.26
C ASN A 152 -12.78 -24.40 -1.58
N ILE A 153 -13.60 -23.65 -2.29
CA ILE A 153 -14.34 -22.48 -1.76
C ILE A 153 -13.39 -21.34 -1.35
N ASP A 154 -12.20 -21.26 -1.91
CA ASP A 154 -11.37 -20.08 -1.75
C ASP A 154 -11.86 -18.94 -2.67
N SER A 155 -11.51 -17.72 -2.29
CA SER A 155 -12.01 -16.53 -2.95
C SER A 155 -10.88 -15.61 -3.36
N ALA A 156 -11.04 -14.99 -4.51
CA ALA A 156 -10.22 -13.89 -4.97
C ALA A 156 -11.05 -12.62 -5.11
N THR A 157 -10.42 -11.47 -4.99
CA THR A 157 -11.11 -10.18 -5.11
C THR A 157 -10.44 -9.30 -6.14
N PHE A 158 -11.23 -8.52 -6.86
CA PHE A 158 -10.74 -7.42 -7.65
C PHE A 158 -11.50 -6.13 -7.33
N LYS A 159 -10.84 -5.01 -7.57
CA LYS A 159 -11.40 -3.67 -7.37
C LYS A 159 -11.66 -3.03 -8.71
N VAL A 160 -12.72 -2.29 -8.81
CA VAL A 160 -13.07 -1.50 -9.99
C VAL A 160 -13.22 -0.04 -9.57
N ILE A 161 -12.64 0.85 -10.36
CA ILE A 161 -12.63 2.31 -10.10
C ILE A 161 -12.77 3.00 -11.46
N LEU A 162 -13.42 4.15 -11.50
CA LEU A 162 -13.34 5.03 -12.67
C LEU A 162 -12.18 6.03 -12.47
N THR A 163 -11.50 6.38 -13.55
CA THR A 163 -10.42 7.38 -13.49
C THR A 163 -10.94 8.81 -13.52
N GLN A 164 -12.17 9.03 -14.02
CA GLN A 164 -12.83 10.34 -14.08
C GLN A 164 -14.27 10.28 -13.55
N ALA A 165 -14.75 11.45 -13.06
CA ALA A 165 -16.15 11.59 -12.68
C ALA A 165 -17.07 11.41 -13.91
N PRO A 166 -18.02 10.47 -13.86
CA PRO A 166 -18.95 10.28 -14.97
C PRO A 166 -19.96 11.41 -15.05
N ALA A 167 -20.43 11.74 -16.26
CA ALA A 167 -21.49 12.73 -16.45
C ALA A 167 -22.90 12.23 -16.01
N GLY A 168 -23.03 10.93 -15.74
CA GLY A 168 -24.23 10.26 -15.26
C GLY A 168 -23.85 8.87 -14.77
N ASP A 169 -24.81 8.11 -14.25
CA ASP A 169 -24.54 6.79 -13.69
C ASP A 169 -23.96 5.83 -14.75
N VAL A 170 -22.85 5.18 -14.39
CA VAL A 170 -22.18 4.13 -15.17
C VAL A 170 -22.43 2.80 -14.50
N THR A 171 -23.15 1.92 -15.19
CA THR A 171 -23.43 0.57 -14.71
C THR A 171 -22.58 -0.44 -15.49
N MET A 172 -21.86 -1.28 -14.77
CA MET A 172 -21.11 -2.40 -15.30
C MET A 172 -21.73 -3.71 -14.88
N THR A 173 -21.77 -4.67 -15.80
CA THR A 173 -22.24 -6.03 -15.53
C THR A 173 -21.07 -7.00 -15.69
N PHE A 174 -21.04 -8.02 -14.83
CA PHE A 174 -20.04 -9.07 -14.82
C PHE A 174 -20.70 -10.43 -15.07
N GLU A 175 -20.02 -11.24 -15.81
CA GLU A 175 -20.42 -12.61 -16.13
C GLU A 175 -19.19 -13.51 -16.01
N ILE A 176 -19.39 -14.73 -15.51
CA ILE A 176 -18.34 -15.75 -15.48
C ILE A 176 -18.50 -16.56 -16.78
N VAL A 177 -17.39 -16.67 -17.50
CA VAL A 177 -17.32 -17.41 -18.75
C VAL A 177 -16.13 -18.38 -18.72
N ASP A 178 -16.25 -19.50 -19.43
CA ASP A 178 -15.15 -20.42 -19.67
C ASP A 178 -14.14 -19.86 -20.68
N ALA A 179 -13.09 -20.63 -20.97
CA ALA A 179 -12.04 -20.22 -21.92
C ALA A 179 -12.55 -20.01 -23.36
N ASP A 180 -13.71 -20.57 -23.69
CA ASP A 180 -14.36 -20.45 -24.99
C ASP A 180 -15.38 -19.28 -25.01
N GLY A 181 -15.58 -18.59 -23.88
CA GLY A 181 -16.49 -17.47 -23.73
C GLY A 181 -17.95 -17.85 -23.45
N ASN A 182 -18.23 -19.10 -23.06
CA ASN A 182 -19.55 -19.51 -22.68
C ASN A 182 -19.79 -19.30 -21.18
N PRO A 183 -21.01 -18.89 -20.76
CA PRO A 183 -21.35 -18.80 -19.35
C PRO A 183 -21.08 -20.13 -18.62
N THR A 184 -20.52 -20.05 -17.43
CA THR A 184 -20.20 -21.22 -16.59
C THR A 184 -20.60 -20.96 -15.15
N ASP A 185 -20.79 -22.03 -14.37
CA ASP A 185 -21.13 -22.02 -12.95
C ASP A 185 -19.95 -22.46 -12.04
N GLU A 186 -18.75 -22.56 -12.60
CA GLU A 186 -17.52 -22.91 -11.87
C GLU A 186 -17.10 -21.90 -10.77
N ALA A 187 -17.75 -20.75 -10.73
CA ALA A 187 -17.53 -19.74 -9.70
C ALA A 187 -18.80 -18.89 -9.47
N ILE A 188 -18.80 -18.18 -8.33
CA ILE A 188 -19.87 -17.24 -7.95
C ILE A 188 -19.28 -15.86 -7.74
N LEU A 189 -19.95 -14.83 -8.26
CA LEU A 189 -19.63 -13.43 -8.00
C LEU A 189 -20.42 -12.91 -6.79
N SER A 190 -19.78 -12.10 -5.94
CA SER A 190 -20.47 -11.40 -4.84
C SER A 190 -21.54 -10.42 -5.34
N THR A 191 -21.34 -9.90 -6.54
CA THR A 191 -22.29 -9.08 -7.29
C THR A 191 -22.03 -9.23 -8.78
N THR A 192 -23.09 -9.19 -9.57
CA THR A 192 -23.00 -9.18 -11.04
C THR A 192 -23.11 -7.77 -11.62
N THR A 193 -23.27 -6.75 -10.77
CA THR A 193 -23.48 -5.38 -11.24
C THR A 193 -22.84 -4.39 -10.28
N LEU A 194 -22.07 -3.43 -10.81
CA LEU A 194 -21.58 -2.26 -10.10
C LEU A 194 -22.16 -1.00 -10.74
N THR A 195 -22.48 0.00 -9.91
CA THR A 195 -22.95 1.30 -10.38
C THR A 195 -22.08 2.41 -9.78
N PHE A 196 -21.48 3.20 -10.66
CA PHE A 196 -20.71 4.38 -10.32
C PHE A 196 -21.53 5.63 -10.64
N THR A 197 -21.60 6.53 -9.67
CA THR A 197 -22.28 7.81 -9.77
C THR A 197 -21.27 8.95 -9.70
N THR A 198 -21.72 10.19 -9.87
CA THR A 198 -20.90 11.39 -9.66
C THR A 198 -20.36 11.53 -8.24
N GLU A 199 -20.91 10.79 -7.27
CA GLU A 199 -20.52 10.87 -5.85
C GLU A 199 -19.58 9.75 -5.42
N ASN A 200 -19.67 8.54 -6.05
CA ASN A 200 -18.94 7.36 -5.62
C ASN A 200 -17.88 6.84 -6.62
N TRP A 201 -17.70 7.51 -7.75
CA TRP A 201 -16.85 7.04 -8.86
C TRP A 201 -15.39 6.79 -8.47
N LEU A 202 -14.85 7.57 -7.50
CA LEU A 202 -13.47 7.44 -6.99
C LEU A 202 -13.34 6.38 -5.90
N ALA A 203 -14.46 5.91 -5.32
CA ALA A 203 -14.43 4.88 -4.30
C ALA A 203 -14.30 3.48 -4.94
N PRO A 204 -13.24 2.70 -4.64
CA PRO A 204 -13.10 1.36 -5.17
C PRO A 204 -14.29 0.48 -4.81
N GLN A 205 -14.94 -0.12 -5.82
CA GLN A 205 -15.97 -1.12 -5.60
C GLN A 205 -15.36 -2.52 -5.76
N ILE A 206 -15.64 -3.41 -4.82
CA ILE A 206 -14.99 -4.72 -4.72
C ILE A 206 -15.94 -5.78 -5.23
N VAL A 207 -15.43 -6.66 -6.09
CA VAL A 207 -16.08 -7.89 -6.50
C VAL A 207 -15.28 -9.08 -5.99
N THR A 208 -15.94 -10.00 -5.30
CA THR A 208 -15.37 -11.27 -4.87
C THR A 208 -15.79 -12.36 -5.82
N VAL A 209 -14.84 -13.18 -6.24
CA VAL A 209 -15.05 -14.40 -7.02
C VAL A 209 -14.76 -15.57 -6.10
N THR A 210 -15.68 -16.47 -5.96
CA THR A 210 -15.53 -17.69 -5.14
C THR A 210 -15.68 -18.91 -6.05
N GLY A 211 -14.68 -19.80 -6.02
CA GLY A 211 -14.76 -21.07 -6.73
C GLY A 211 -15.86 -21.97 -6.16
N VAL A 212 -16.46 -22.79 -7.00
CA VAL A 212 -17.52 -23.75 -6.64
C VAL A 212 -17.13 -25.13 -7.15
N ASP A 213 -17.51 -26.18 -6.39
CA ASP A 213 -17.33 -27.60 -6.77
C ASP A 213 -18.45 -28.04 -7.70
#